data_e7839f84142f148b5619c3fe37dbd9ab
#
_entry.id   e7839f84142f148b5619c3fe37dbd9ab
#
_cell.length_a   1.000
_cell.length_b   1.000
_cell.length_c   1.000
_cell.angle_alpha   90.00
_cell.angle_beta   90.00
_cell.angle_gamma   90.00
#
_symmetry.space_group_name_H-M   'P 1'
#
loop_
_entity.id
_entity.type
_entity.pdbx_description
1 polymer ?
#
loop_
_entity_poly.entity_id
_entity_poly.type
_entity_poly.pdbx_seq_one_letter_code
_entity_poly.pdbx_strand_id
1 'polypeptide(L)'
;RERKNTMAAFGKKKKASEFPDVIPVSEAIREGDIFTKLTCLIMGAGNLARKQIIQGLLFLTGELAYILYMVFYGAKALQNFVTLGTETQKKVFNEATQVYEYATGDNSQLCLLYGVVTFFVTIGFILLWRAAIRSSYIAQKAQEAGKKPITFGQILKDLKDNRMYQLFLLFPFLGIILFTVMPLVFMILMAFTNYDG
;
A
#
# COMPACT_ATOMS: atom_id res chain seq x y z
N ARG A 1 -13.23 18.79 49.91
CA ARG A 1 -12.34 19.61 49.03
C ARG A 1 -11.57 18.74 48.01
N GLU A 2 -11.43 17.43 48.19
CA GLU A 2 -10.72 16.53 47.25
C GLU A 2 -11.55 16.04 46.05
N ARG A 3 -12.86 15.98 46.14
CA ARG A 3 -13.72 15.53 45.00
C ARG A 3 -13.83 16.51 43.83
N LYS A 4 -13.44 17.77 43.99
CA LYS A 4 -13.44 18.77 42.90
C LYS A 4 -12.21 18.74 42.03
N ASN A 5 -11.11 18.17 42.51
CA ASN A 5 -9.86 18.08 41.72
C ASN A 5 -9.80 16.89 40.77
N THR A 6 -10.60 15.83 41.02
CA THR A 6 -10.64 14.65 40.17
C THR A 6 -11.49 14.83 38.91
N MET A 7 -12.44 15.74 38.90
CA MET A 7 -13.26 16.06 37.72
C MET A 7 -12.61 17.05 36.75
N ALA A 8 -11.59 17.80 37.18
CA ALA A 8 -10.87 18.73 36.32
C ALA A 8 -9.82 18.04 35.40
N ALA A 9 -9.46 16.79 35.67
CA ALA A 9 -8.49 16.04 34.87
C ALA A 9 -9.08 15.38 33.62
N PHE A 10 -10.41 15.21 33.56
CA PHE A 10 -11.09 14.57 32.40
C PHE A 10 -11.54 15.55 31.31
N GLY A 11 -11.31 16.82 31.48
CA GLY A 11 -11.80 17.90 30.62
C GLY A 11 -10.79 18.52 29.67
N LYS A 12 -9.70 17.85 29.29
CA LYS A 12 -8.94 18.30 28.12
C LYS A 12 -9.78 18.02 26.87
N LYS A 13 -10.60 19.01 26.49
CA LYS A 13 -11.24 19.08 25.17
C LYS A 13 -10.16 18.76 24.14
N LYS A 14 -10.25 17.60 23.48
CA LYS A 14 -9.51 17.33 22.24
C LYS A 14 -9.71 18.57 21.38
N LYS A 15 -8.66 19.33 21.08
CA LYS A 15 -8.68 20.30 19.99
C LYS A 15 -9.09 19.50 18.78
N ALA A 16 -10.31 19.71 18.30
CA ALA A 16 -10.75 19.14 17.02
C ALA A 16 -9.67 19.50 16.00
N SER A 17 -9.20 18.51 15.27
CA SER A 17 -8.28 18.77 14.17
C SER A 17 -8.99 19.76 13.24
N GLU A 18 -8.40 20.89 13.00
CA GLU A 18 -8.97 22.00 12.23
C GLU A 18 -9.19 21.63 10.75
N PHE A 19 -8.76 20.43 10.39
CA PHE A 19 -8.91 19.84 9.06
C PHE A 19 -9.74 18.56 9.17
N PRO A 20 -10.67 18.31 8.23
CA PRO A 20 -11.48 17.09 8.22
C PRO A 20 -10.56 15.87 8.15
N ASP A 21 -10.82 14.87 8.99
CA ASP A 21 -10.04 13.63 9.06
C ASP A 21 -10.09 12.82 7.75
N VAL A 22 -11.07 13.09 6.89
CA VAL A 22 -11.27 12.39 5.63
C VAL A 22 -11.54 13.39 4.51
N ILE A 23 -10.50 13.72 3.76
CA ILE A 23 -10.63 14.49 2.52
C ILE A 23 -10.73 13.48 1.35
N PRO A 24 -11.77 13.55 0.50
CA PRO A 24 -11.87 12.70 -0.68
C PRO A 24 -10.76 13.04 -1.67
N VAL A 25 -10.16 12.02 -2.28
CA VAL A 25 -9.07 12.21 -3.27
C VAL A 25 -9.54 13.01 -4.48
N SER A 26 -10.83 12.87 -4.86
CA SER A 26 -11.43 13.65 -5.95
C SER A 26 -11.39 15.15 -5.70
N GLU A 27 -11.60 15.59 -4.47
CA GLU A 27 -11.50 16.99 -4.08
C GLU A 27 -10.04 17.47 -4.17
N ALA A 28 -9.09 16.68 -3.65
CA ALA A 28 -7.67 16.99 -3.71
C ALA A 28 -7.16 17.12 -5.16
N ILE A 29 -7.67 16.32 -6.10
CA ILE A 29 -7.31 16.42 -7.52
C ILE A 29 -7.96 17.64 -8.17
N ARG A 30 -9.23 17.94 -7.84
CA ARG A 30 -9.97 19.06 -8.44
C ARG A 30 -9.45 20.41 -7.97
N GLU A 31 -9.27 20.57 -6.65
CA GLU A 31 -8.92 21.83 -6.00
C GLU A 31 -7.44 21.96 -5.65
N GLY A 32 -6.68 20.91 -5.89
CA GLY A 32 -5.24 20.90 -5.66
C GLY A 32 -4.49 21.82 -6.61
N ASP A 33 -3.42 22.44 -6.10
CA ASP A 33 -2.48 23.22 -6.89
C ASP A 33 -1.62 22.32 -7.81
N ILE A 34 -0.75 22.94 -8.62
CA ILE A 34 0.13 22.22 -9.54
C ILE A 34 0.98 21.18 -8.83
N PHE A 35 1.50 21.47 -7.63
CA PHE A 35 2.32 20.53 -6.85
C PHE A 35 1.52 19.37 -6.29
N THR A 36 0.26 19.61 -5.87
CA THR A 36 -0.65 18.55 -5.43
C THR A 36 -1.04 17.65 -6.60
N LYS A 37 -1.30 18.22 -7.78
CA LYS A 37 -1.55 17.45 -9.00
C LYS A 37 -0.33 16.68 -9.48
N LEU A 38 0.87 17.24 -9.33
CA LEU A 38 2.12 16.55 -9.65
C LEU A 38 2.33 15.31 -8.75
N THR A 39 1.80 15.32 -7.53
CA THR A 39 1.84 14.15 -6.64
C THR A 39 1.04 12.96 -7.20
N CYS A 40 0.12 13.17 -8.14
CA CYS A 40 -0.57 12.07 -8.81
C CYS A 40 0.36 11.29 -9.74
N LEU A 41 1.39 11.95 -10.29
CA LEU A 41 2.36 11.36 -11.20
C LEU A 41 3.64 10.93 -10.48
N ILE A 42 4.14 11.77 -9.57
CA ILE A 42 5.34 11.53 -8.76
C ILE A 42 4.95 11.63 -7.30
N MET A 43 4.85 10.49 -6.62
CA MET A 43 4.39 10.45 -5.23
C MET A 43 5.32 11.24 -4.32
N GLY A 44 4.73 12.13 -3.51
CA GLY A 44 5.50 12.96 -2.59
C GLY A 44 6.04 14.27 -3.17
N ALA A 45 5.92 14.53 -4.47
CA ALA A 45 6.39 15.79 -5.08
C ALA A 45 5.80 17.02 -4.38
N GLY A 46 4.49 17.04 -4.12
CA GLY A 46 3.83 18.13 -3.41
C GLY A 46 4.26 18.27 -1.95
N ASN A 47 4.62 17.18 -1.28
CA ASN A 47 5.16 17.21 0.07
C ASN A 47 6.59 17.80 0.07
N LEU A 48 7.42 17.39 -0.89
CA LEU A 48 8.78 17.94 -1.07
C LEU A 48 8.76 19.43 -1.34
N ALA A 49 7.89 19.89 -2.25
CA ALA A 49 7.74 21.31 -2.58
C ALA A 49 7.37 22.16 -1.34
N ARG A 50 6.67 21.55 -0.36
CA ARG A 50 6.23 22.20 0.88
C ARG A 50 7.15 21.94 2.08
N LYS A 51 8.39 21.53 1.83
CA LYS A 51 9.44 21.26 2.86
C LYS A 51 9.10 20.11 3.83
N GLN A 52 8.16 19.25 3.47
CA GLN A 52 7.90 17.99 4.19
C GLN A 52 8.80 16.87 3.63
N ILE A 53 10.12 17.04 3.76
CA ILE A 53 11.13 16.23 3.07
C ILE A 53 10.98 14.74 3.42
N ILE A 54 10.85 14.40 4.70
CA ILE A 54 10.77 12.99 5.15
C ILE A 54 9.52 12.30 4.57
N GLN A 55 8.37 12.97 4.59
CA GLN A 55 7.12 12.43 4.04
C GLN A 55 7.20 12.26 2.52
N GLY A 56 7.70 13.29 1.84
CA GLY A 56 7.87 13.24 0.40
C GLY A 56 8.82 12.14 -0.05
N LEU A 57 9.95 11.99 0.66
CA LEU A 57 10.93 10.93 0.38
C LEU A 57 10.36 9.53 0.66
N LEU A 58 9.58 9.35 1.73
CA LEU A 58 8.91 8.08 2.06
C LEU A 58 7.94 7.66 0.94
N PHE A 59 7.11 8.58 0.45
CA PHE A 59 6.19 8.31 -0.64
C PHE A 59 6.93 8.00 -1.95
N LEU A 60 7.97 8.77 -2.27
CA LEU A 60 8.79 8.54 -3.46
C LEU A 60 9.51 7.18 -3.42
N THR A 61 10.04 6.81 -2.25
CA THR A 61 10.66 5.47 -2.06
C THR A 61 9.64 4.36 -2.23
N GLY A 62 8.42 4.53 -1.71
CA GLY A 62 7.33 3.57 -1.92
C GLY A 62 6.94 3.41 -3.39
N GLU A 63 6.88 4.51 -4.14
CA GLU A 63 6.63 4.49 -5.58
C GLU A 63 7.75 3.77 -6.34
N LEU A 64 9.00 4.12 -6.07
CA LEU A 64 10.16 3.51 -6.71
C LEU A 64 10.24 2.01 -6.42
N ALA A 65 10.01 1.61 -5.17
CA ALA A 65 9.98 0.21 -4.78
C ALA A 65 8.88 -0.57 -5.54
N TYR A 66 7.69 0.02 -5.68
CA TYR A 66 6.61 -0.60 -6.44
C TYR A 66 6.93 -0.71 -7.94
N ILE A 67 7.51 0.35 -8.55
CA ILE A 67 7.93 0.32 -9.96
C ILE A 67 8.98 -0.77 -10.18
N LEU A 68 10.01 -0.83 -9.33
CA LEU A 68 11.03 -1.88 -9.42
C LEU A 68 10.42 -3.27 -9.25
N TYR A 69 9.52 -3.45 -8.28
CA TYR A 69 8.81 -4.70 -8.10
C TYR A 69 8.03 -5.09 -9.37
N MET A 70 7.28 -4.15 -9.97
CA MET A 70 6.51 -4.42 -11.20
C MET A 70 7.40 -4.75 -12.39
N VAL A 71 8.54 -4.06 -12.55
CA VAL A 71 9.48 -4.30 -13.66
C VAL A 71 10.14 -5.67 -13.54
N PHE A 72 10.58 -6.06 -12.34
CA PHE A 72 11.33 -7.31 -12.17
C PHE A 72 10.46 -8.55 -11.95
N TYR A 73 9.28 -8.39 -11.32
CA TYR A 73 8.47 -9.52 -10.90
C TYR A 73 6.98 -9.36 -11.22
N GLY A 74 6.38 -8.22 -10.88
CA GLY A 74 4.94 -8.05 -10.87
C GLY A 74 4.30 -8.15 -12.26
N ALA A 75 4.91 -7.56 -13.29
CA ALA A 75 4.37 -7.62 -14.65
C ALA A 75 4.31 -9.07 -15.17
N LYS A 76 5.39 -9.84 -14.96
CA LYS A 76 5.43 -11.26 -15.34
C LYS A 76 4.44 -12.08 -14.50
N ALA A 77 4.33 -11.80 -13.20
CA ALA A 77 3.37 -12.48 -12.33
C ALA A 77 1.92 -12.23 -12.75
N LEU A 78 1.58 -11.01 -13.16
CA LEU A 78 0.24 -10.70 -13.68
C LEU A 78 -0.02 -11.35 -15.04
N GLN A 79 0.96 -11.41 -15.91
CA GLN A 79 0.85 -12.11 -17.18
C GLN A 79 0.62 -13.62 -16.95
N ASN A 80 1.42 -14.23 -16.11
CA ASN A 80 1.31 -15.63 -15.77
C ASN A 80 0.03 -15.94 -14.96
N PHE A 81 -0.51 -14.98 -14.25
CA PHE A 81 -1.82 -15.12 -13.57
C PHE A 81 -2.95 -15.36 -14.56
N VAL A 82 -2.91 -14.71 -15.72
CA VAL A 82 -3.95 -14.87 -16.76
C VAL A 82 -3.73 -16.15 -17.57
N THR A 83 -2.48 -16.47 -17.91
CA THR A 83 -2.11 -17.60 -18.76
C THR A 83 -1.94 -18.91 -17.98
N LEU A 84 -1.79 -18.85 -16.64
CA LEU A 84 -1.44 -19.96 -15.74
C LEU A 84 -0.14 -20.68 -16.12
N GLY A 85 0.75 -19.95 -16.82
CA GLY A 85 1.96 -20.48 -17.42
C GLY A 85 1.78 -20.81 -18.90
N THR A 86 2.87 -20.77 -19.64
CA THR A 86 2.90 -21.02 -21.09
C THR A 86 3.74 -22.21 -21.46
N GLU A 87 4.62 -22.65 -20.57
CA GLU A 87 5.53 -23.78 -20.79
C GLU A 87 4.96 -25.06 -20.19
N THR A 88 4.59 -26.00 -21.06
CA THR A 88 4.19 -27.35 -20.64
C THR A 88 5.42 -28.20 -20.31
N GLN A 89 5.26 -29.15 -19.40
CA GLN A 89 6.27 -30.14 -19.08
C GLN A 89 6.66 -30.93 -20.34
N LYS A 90 7.95 -30.91 -20.71
CA LYS A 90 8.49 -31.61 -21.88
C LYS A 90 9.47 -32.69 -21.43
N LYS A 91 9.39 -33.86 -22.10
CA LYS A 91 10.41 -34.88 -21.97
C LYS A 91 11.63 -34.47 -22.81
N VAL A 92 12.74 -34.26 -22.16
CA VAL A 92 14.02 -33.93 -22.81
C VAL A 92 14.95 -35.13 -22.59
N PHE A 93 15.56 -35.62 -23.67
CA PHE A 93 16.57 -36.68 -23.56
C PHE A 93 17.89 -36.07 -23.09
N ASN A 94 18.36 -36.53 -21.92
CA ASN A 94 19.67 -36.12 -21.41
C ASN A 94 20.75 -37.07 -21.96
N GLU A 95 21.57 -36.56 -22.86
CA GLU A 95 22.63 -37.36 -23.52
C GLU A 95 23.70 -37.84 -22.52
N ALA A 96 23.91 -37.10 -21.43
CA ALA A 96 24.91 -37.44 -20.41
C ALA A 96 24.48 -38.63 -19.53
N THR A 97 23.16 -38.72 -19.21
CA THR A 97 22.60 -39.79 -18.36
C THR A 97 21.91 -40.87 -19.17
N GLN A 98 21.76 -40.72 -20.51
CA GLN A 98 21.02 -41.61 -21.39
C GLN A 98 19.56 -41.87 -20.95
N VAL A 99 18.97 -40.97 -20.22
CA VAL A 99 17.61 -41.08 -19.68
C VAL A 99 16.77 -39.87 -20.11
N TYR A 100 15.47 -40.11 -20.33
CA TYR A 100 14.51 -39.02 -20.51
C TYR A 100 14.22 -38.35 -19.18
N GLU A 101 14.60 -37.09 -19.07
CA GLU A 101 14.25 -36.24 -17.93
C GLU A 101 13.05 -35.34 -18.27
N TYR A 102 12.23 -35.07 -17.28
CA TYR A 102 11.15 -34.09 -17.45
C TYR A 102 11.70 -32.70 -17.20
N ALA A 103 11.78 -31.86 -18.22
CA ALA A 103 11.97 -30.43 -18.02
C ALA A 103 10.73 -29.89 -17.32
N THR A 104 10.94 -29.27 -16.16
CA THR A 104 9.86 -28.68 -15.38
C THR A 104 9.23 -27.55 -16.19
N GLY A 105 7.94 -27.69 -16.52
CA GLY A 105 7.12 -26.61 -17.05
C GLY A 105 6.75 -25.57 -15.99
N ASP A 106 6.00 -24.57 -16.39
CA ASP A 106 5.46 -23.58 -15.47
C ASP A 106 4.49 -24.25 -14.48
N ASN A 107 4.66 -23.96 -13.19
CA ASN A 107 3.73 -24.43 -12.17
C ASN A 107 2.54 -23.47 -12.10
N SER A 108 1.39 -23.90 -12.61
CA SER A 108 0.15 -23.09 -12.68
C SER A 108 -0.31 -22.61 -11.29
N GLN A 109 -0.08 -23.40 -10.23
CA GLN A 109 -0.40 -22.98 -8.85
C GLN A 109 0.47 -21.83 -8.40
N LEU A 110 1.78 -21.87 -8.68
CA LEU A 110 2.69 -20.77 -8.35
C LEU A 110 2.39 -19.53 -9.17
N CYS A 111 2.05 -19.70 -10.46
CA CYS A 111 1.63 -18.58 -11.31
C CYS A 111 0.40 -17.87 -10.74
N LEU A 112 -0.61 -18.63 -10.31
CA LEU A 112 -1.80 -18.11 -9.67
C LEU A 112 -1.47 -17.43 -8.34
N LEU A 113 -0.66 -18.06 -7.49
CA LEU A 113 -0.25 -17.53 -6.19
C LEU A 113 0.47 -16.18 -6.33
N TYR A 114 1.49 -16.11 -7.20
CA TYR A 114 2.24 -14.87 -7.42
C TYR A 114 1.35 -13.77 -8.03
N GLY A 115 0.41 -14.12 -8.87
CA GLY A 115 -0.58 -13.20 -9.39
C GLY A 115 -1.48 -12.61 -8.30
N VAL A 116 -2.01 -13.45 -7.40
CA VAL A 116 -2.80 -13.00 -6.25
C VAL A 116 -1.98 -12.10 -5.33
N VAL A 117 -0.74 -12.48 -5.02
CA VAL A 117 0.18 -11.63 -4.22
C VAL A 117 0.35 -10.27 -4.89
N THR A 118 0.63 -10.25 -6.20
CA THR A 118 0.83 -9.00 -6.95
C THR A 118 -0.42 -8.13 -6.95
N PHE A 119 -1.60 -8.73 -7.03
CA PHE A 119 -2.86 -8.02 -6.92
C PHE A 119 -3.01 -7.30 -5.56
N PHE A 120 -2.72 -7.99 -4.45
CA PHE A 120 -2.74 -7.38 -3.12
C PHE A 120 -1.68 -6.29 -2.94
N VAL A 121 -0.47 -6.49 -3.46
CA VAL A 121 0.60 -5.47 -3.47
C VAL A 121 0.13 -4.22 -4.25
N THR A 122 -0.55 -4.40 -5.38
CA THR A 122 -1.11 -3.30 -6.18
C THR A 122 -2.20 -2.55 -5.43
N ILE A 123 -3.09 -3.24 -4.72
CA ILE A 123 -4.08 -2.59 -3.85
C ILE A 123 -3.37 -1.76 -2.76
N GLY A 124 -2.36 -2.32 -2.11
CA GLY A 124 -1.56 -1.61 -1.12
C GLY A 124 -0.91 -0.34 -1.69
N PHE A 125 -0.36 -0.43 -2.91
CA PHE A 125 0.19 0.72 -3.62
C PHE A 125 -0.86 1.79 -3.92
N ILE A 126 -2.05 1.41 -4.38
CA ILE A 126 -3.16 2.36 -4.63
C ILE A 126 -3.56 3.08 -3.33
N LEU A 127 -3.59 2.38 -2.20
CA LEU A 127 -3.87 2.99 -0.90
C LEU A 127 -2.77 3.98 -0.49
N LEU A 128 -1.50 3.62 -0.71
CA LEU A 128 -0.36 4.49 -0.47
C LEU A 128 -0.40 5.74 -1.37
N TRP A 129 -0.71 5.56 -2.66
CA TRP A 129 -0.90 6.64 -3.62
C TRP A 129 -2.00 7.63 -3.19
N ARG A 130 -3.15 7.10 -2.77
CA ARG A 130 -4.24 7.93 -2.21
C ARG A 130 -3.79 8.69 -0.96
N ALA A 131 -3.00 8.06 -0.10
CA ALA A 131 -2.46 8.71 1.11
C ALA A 131 -1.48 9.84 0.75
N ALA A 132 -0.63 9.66 -0.26
CA ALA A 132 0.30 10.68 -0.73
C ALA A 132 -0.42 11.93 -1.27
N ILE A 133 -1.46 11.76 -2.10
CA ILE A 133 -2.27 12.86 -2.63
C ILE A 133 -2.95 13.62 -1.50
N ARG A 134 -3.58 12.92 -0.55
CA ARG A 134 -4.22 13.53 0.62
C ARG A 134 -3.23 14.30 1.48
N SER A 135 -2.06 13.72 1.73
CA SER A 135 -0.99 14.36 2.51
C SER A 135 -0.54 15.66 1.86
N SER A 136 -0.32 15.64 0.54
CA SER A 136 0.04 16.82 -0.24
C SER A 136 -1.04 17.91 -0.18
N TYR A 137 -2.32 17.54 -0.33
CA TYR A 137 -3.42 18.49 -0.29
C TYR A 137 -3.63 19.11 1.11
N ILE A 138 -3.50 18.31 2.18
CA ILE A 138 -3.53 18.83 3.56
C ILE A 138 -2.40 19.83 3.80
N ALA A 139 -1.21 19.55 3.27
CA ALA A 139 -0.08 20.48 3.37
C ALA A 139 -0.32 21.77 2.60
N GLN A 140 -1.00 21.71 1.43
CA GLN A 140 -1.44 22.87 0.67
C GLN A 140 -2.40 23.73 1.50
N LYS A 141 -3.47 23.14 2.02
CA LYS A 141 -4.48 23.86 2.84
C LYS A 141 -3.88 24.48 4.10
N ALA A 142 -2.93 23.80 4.74
CA ALA A 142 -2.20 24.37 5.87
C ALA A 142 -1.40 25.62 5.47
N GLN A 143 -0.75 25.58 4.32
CA GLN A 143 0.05 26.70 3.81
C GLN A 143 -0.84 27.88 3.38
N GLU A 144 -1.97 27.63 2.72
CA GLU A 144 -2.97 28.63 2.36
C GLU A 144 -3.54 29.34 3.61
N ALA A 145 -3.70 28.59 4.72
CA ALA A 145 -4.12 29.14 6.00
C ALA A 145 -3.00 29.85 6.80
N GLY A 146 -1.82 30.04 6.20
CA GLY A 146 -0.67 30.67 6.86
C GLY A 146 -0.04 29.81 7.98
N LYS A 147 -0.39 28.50 8.04
CA LYS A 147 0.13 27.57 9.03
C LYS A 147 1.29 26.76 8.45
N LYS A 148 2.21 26.35 9.31
CA LYS A 148 3.27 25.43 8.91
C LYS A 148 2.68 24.04 8.63
N PRO A 149 3.03 23.38 7.53
CA PRO A 149 2.64 22.01 7.27
C PRO A 149 3.08 21.07 8.40
N ILE A 150 2.25 20.07 8.69
CA ILE A 150 2.52 19.11 9.77
C ILE A 150 3.79 18.32 9.45
N THR A 151 4.75 18.35 10.37
CA THR A 151 6.02 17.62 10.21
C THR A 151 5.81 16.12 10.48
N PHE A 152 6.63 15.27 9.88
CA PHE A 152 6.59 13.81 10.11
C PHE A 152 6.68 13.43 11.61
N GLY A 153 7.52 14.12 12.37
CA GLY A 153 7.61 13.93 13.82
C GLY A 153 6.32 14.26 14.57
N GLN A 154 5.55 15.24 14.10
CA GLN A 154 4.24 15.58 14.68
C GLN A 154 3.20 14.50 14.35
N ILE A 155 3.22 13.94 13.13
CA ILE A 155 2.37 12.81 12.75
C ILE A 155 2.68 11.60 13.62
N LEU A 156 3.95 11.28 13.81
CA LEU A 156 4.37 10.15 14.62
C LEU A 156 3.97 10.34 16.09
N LYS A 157 4.07 11.56 16.60
CA LYS A 157 3.61 11.91 17.94
C LYS A 157 2.09 11.80 18.06
N ASP A 158 1.33 12.32 17.10
CA ASP A 158 -0.13 12.20 17.07
C ASP A 158 -0.57 10.74 16.96
N LEU A 159 0.13 9.94 16.15
CA LEU A 159 -0.11 8.50 16.03
C LEU A 159 0.09 7.80 17.37
N LYS A 160 1.16 8.15 18.11
CA LYS A 160 1.46 7.57 19.42
C LYS A 160 0.50 8.05 20.52
N ASP A 161 0.16 9.34 20.55
CA ASP A 161 -0.61 9.93 21.65
C ASP A 161 -2.13 9.79 21.45
N ASN A 162 -2.62 9.99 20.22
CA ASN A 162 -4.06 10.06 19.93
C ASN A 162 -4.59 8.87 19.12
N ARG A 163 -3.75 8.24 18.29
CA ARG A 163 -4.16 7.22 17.31
C ARG A 163 -3.46 5.87 17.55
N MET A 164 -2.94 5.64 18.75
CA MET A 164 -2.23 4.40 19.08
C MET A 164 -3.10 3.15 18.85
N TYR A 165 -4.42 3.26 19.05
CA TYR A 165 -5.36 2.18 18.76
C TYR A 165 -5.36 1.76 17.28
N GLN A 166 -5.14 2.70 16.35
CA GLN A 166 -5.04 2.39 14.91
C GLN A 166 -3.79 1.57 14.61
N LEU A 167 -2.68 1.87 15.28
CA LEU A 167 -1.43 1.11 15.14
C LEU A 167 -1.60 -0.31 15.68
N PHE A 168 -2.25 -0.49 16.83
CA PHE A 168 -2.52 -1.81 17.39
C PHE A 168 -3.50 -2.63 16.54
N LEU A 169 -4.50 -2.00 15.92
CA LEU A 169 -5.42 -2.68 15.01
C LEU A 169 -4.79 -3.04 13.67
N LEU A 170 -3.75 -2.30 13.24
CA LEU A 170 -3.09 -2.53 11.97
C LEU A 170 -2.48 -3.94 11.88
N PHE A 171 -1.81 -4.41 12.95
CA PHE A 171 -1.16 -5.72 12.98
C PHE A 171 -2.15 -6.89 12.82
N PRO A 172 -3.22 -7.01 13.64
CA PRO A 172 -4.23 -8.05 13.44
C PRO A 172 -4.91 -7.94 12.07
N PHE A 173 -5.19 -6.73 11.60
CA PHE A 173 -5.82 -6.50 10.30
C PHE A 173 -4.94 -7.00 9.14
N LEU A 174 -3.64 -6.68 9.16
CA LEU A 174 -2.68 -7.21 8.19
C LEU A 174 -2.56 -8.74 8.30
N GLY A 175 -2.58 -9.28 9.51
CA GLY A 175 -2.59 -10.72 9.74
C GLY A 175 -3.81 -11.40 9.10
N ILE A 176 -5.00 -10.84 9.26
CA ILE A 176 -6.23 -11.35 8.62
C ILE A 176 -6.11 -11.31 7.10
N ILE A 177 -5.63 -10.20 6.53
CA ILE A 177 -5.45 -10.08 5.08
C ILE A 177 -4.47 -11.15 4.57
N LEU A 178 -3.29 -11.28 5.20
CA LEU A 178 -2.24 -12.18 4.72
C LEU A 178 -2.54 -13.66 4.95
N PHE A 179 -3.12 -14.01 6.10
CA PHE A 179 -3.29 -15.42 6.49
C PHE A 179 -4.71 -15.95 6.28
N THR A 180 -5.69 -15.09 6.09
CA THR A 180 -7.08 -15.52 5.89
C THR A 180 -7.61 -15.13 4.52
N VAL A 181 -7.60 -13.83 4.20
CA VAL A 181 -8.23 -13.33 2.97
C VAL A 181 -7.44 -13.78 1.74
N MET A 182 -6.12 -13.66 1.76
CA MET A 182 -5.27 -13.99 0.62
C MET A 182 -5.31 -15.49 0.27
N PRO A 183 -5.13 -16.45 1.21
CA PRO A 183 -5.29 -17.85 0.92
C PRO A 183 -6.72 -18.21 0.50
N LEU A 184 -7.76 -17.57 1.08
CA LEU A 184 -9.14 -17.81 0.69
C LEU A 184 -9.39 -17.42 -0.77
N VAL A 185 -8.92 -16.22 -1.19
CA VAL A 185 -9.00 -15.78 -2.58
C VAL A 185 -8.27 -16.75 -3.50
N PHE A 186 -7.06 -17.18 -3.11
CA PHE A 186 -6.30 -18.16 -3.86
C PHE A 186 -7.08 -19.49 -4.02
N MET A 187 -7.64 -20.03 -2.95
CA MET A 187 -8.43 -21.28 -3.00
C MET A 187 -9.68 -21.14 -3.89
N ILE A 188 -10.37 -20.00 -3.81
CA ILE A 188 -11.53 -19.72 -4.69
C ILE A 188 -11.10 -19.72 -6.14
N LEU A 189 -10.02 -19.02 -6.47
CA LEU A 189 -9.50 -18.94 -7.83
C LEU A 189 -9.06 -20.32 -8.33
N MET A 190 -8.41 -21.12 -7.49
CA MET A 190 -8.04 -22.51 -7.80
C MET A 190 -9.26 -23.37 -8.18
N ALA A 191 -10.40 -23.19 -7.51
CA ALA A 191 -11.61 -23.93 -7.79
C ALA A 191 -12.20 -23.63 -9.18
N PHE A 192 -11.87 -22.47 -9.77
CA PHE A 192 -12.29 -22.09 -11.13
C PHE A 192 -11.24 -22.41 -12.20
N THR A 193 -10.05 -22.86 -11.82
CA THR A 193 -9.04 -23.29 -12.79
C THR A 193 -9.20 -24.79 -13.03
N ASN A 194 -9.09 -25.19 -14.31
CA ASN A 194 -9.05 -26.61 -14.67
C ASN A 194 -7.63 -27.13 -14.35
N TYR A 195 -7.44 -27.56 -13.08
CA TYR A 195 -6.15 -28.07 -12.62
C TYR A 195 -6.07 -29.56 -12.96
N ASP A 196 -5.31 -29.87 -14.02
CA ASP A 196 -4.83 -31.21 -14.29
C ASP A 196 -3.50 -31.40 -13.53
N GLY A 197 -3.57 -32.14 -12.42
CA GLY A 197 -2.47 -32.44 -11.52
C GLY A 197 -1.31 -33.19 -12.12
#